data_9c77a47f1f70a7c36c12751c8c17cc86
#
_entry.id   9c77a47f1f70a7c36c12751c8c17cc86
#
_cell.length_a   1.000
_cell.length_b   1.000
_cell.length_c   1.000
_cell.angle_alpha   90.00
_cell.angle_beta   90.00
_cell.angle_gamma   90.00
#
_symmetry.space_group_name_H-M   'P 1'
#
loop_
_entity.id
_entity.type
_entity.pdbx_description
1 polymer ?
#
loop_
_entity_poly.entity_id
_entity_poly.type
_entity_poly.pdbx_seq_one_letter_code
_entity_poly.pdbx_strand_id
1 'polypeptide(L)'
;MTGDQPPEPLRIGVLGAARIAALAIVDPARTTGDRLVAVAARDRHRAEAFAATHGVERVLDSYAEVVADPEVEVVYNPLANGLHGPWNLAAIAAARHVLTEKPSASNATEAREARDAATAAGVTFLEGFHYLFHPVTRRLHELLATGELGQLRRVEVDMVIPAPADDDPRWSLDLAGGATMDLGCYSLHAHRMLAPWAGGPPRVVAARGGERAGRPGVDEWLDADLEFPGGATGSARCNMAGEGVRMTCRVVGDRGEATAANFALPTMDDRVTITLPGGRRVEHLGTRPTYTYQLEALRAHLRDGAPLPIDADDALANMELIDACYHAAGFQPRPRVSRVGRRGSPGRPG
;
A
#
# COMPACT_ATOMS: atom_id res chain seq x y z
N MET A 1 20.53 -35.50 -2.64
CA MET A 1 19.17 -35.10 -3.03
C MET A 1 18.51 -34.58 -1.78
N THR A 2 18.71 -33.27 -1.50
CA THR A 2 17.97 -32.58 -0.45
C THR A 2 16.57 -32.39 -1.03
N GLY A 3 15.59 -33.10 -0.45
CA GLY A 3 14.20 -33.03 -0.88
C GLY A 3 13.72 -31.59 -0.76
N ASP A 4 13.16 -31.12 -1.86
CA ASP A 4 12.51 -29.81 -2.00
C ASP A 4 11.22 -29.83 -1.15
N GLN A 5 11.37 -29.68 0.18
CA GLN A 5 10.22 -29.47 1.03
C GLN A 5 9.66 -28.09 0.70
N PRO A 6 8.35 -27.97 0.47
CA PRO A 6 7.76 -26.64 0.28
C PRO A 6 8.11 -25.75 1.48
N PRO A 7 8.40 -24.48 1.27
CA PRO A 7 8.75 -23.55 2.34
C PRO A 7 7.66 -23.55 3.41
N GLU A 8 8.05 -23.45 4.67
CA GLU A 8 7.13 -23.42 5.81
C GLU A 8 6.09 -22.30 5.62
N PRO A 9 4.77 -22.59 5.73
CA PRO A 9 3.74 -21.58 5.59
C PRO A 9 3.88 -20.45 6.60
N LEU A 10 3.56 -19.22 6.19
CA LEU A 10 3.37 -18.11 7.12
C LEU A 10 2.10 -18.33 7.94
N ARG A 11 2.13 -17.92 9.22
CA ARG A 11 0.98 -17.94 10.12
C ARG A 11 0.48 -16.51 10.31
N ILE A 12 -0.63 -16.19 9.64
CA ILE A 12 -1.11 -14.82 9.48
C ILE A 12 -2.33 -14.57 10.36
N GLY A 13 -2.26 -13.54 11.20
CA GLY A 13 -3.40 -12.99 11.94
C GLY A 13 -3.98 -11.77 11.20
N VAL A 14 -5.31 -11.73 11.04
CA VAL A 14 -6.00 -10.70 10.26
C VAL A 14 -6.77 -9.75 11.18
N LEU A 15 -6.50 -8.45 11.09
CA LEU A 15 -7.20 -7.41 11.84
C LEU A 15 -8.40 -6.89 11.06
N GLY A 16 -9.60 -7.36 11.39
CA GLY A 16 -10.85 -6.93 10.76
C GLY A 16 -11.27 -7.78 9.56
N ALA A 17 -12.59 -7.90 9.39
CA ALA A 17 -13.22 -8.52 8.23
C ALA A 17 -13.42 -7.46 7.13
N ALA A 18 -12.31 -6.91 6.61
CA ALA A 18 -12.34 -5.88 5.58
C ALA A 18 -12.60 -6.49 4.19
N ARG A 19 -13.31 -5.75 3.33
CA ARG A 19 -13.59 -6.19 1.95
C ARG A 19 -12.32 -6.49 1.15
N ILE A 20 -11.28 -5.68 1.35
CA ILE A 20 -10.01 -5.86 0.64
C ILE A 20 -9.30 -7.15 1.06
N ALA A 21 -9.52 -7.66 2.26
CA ALA A 21 -8.79 -8.81 2.78
C ALA A 21 -8.99 -10.08 1.92
N ALA A 22 -10.16 -10.25 1.29
CA ALA A 22 -10.38 -11.38 0.38
C ALA A 22 -9.36 -11.40 -0.75
N LEU A 23 -9.20 -10.27 -1.43
CA LEU A 23 -8.28 -10.09 -2.56
C LEU A 23 -6.81 -10.01 -2.11
N ALA A 24 -6.55 -9.31 -0.98
CA ALA A 24 -5.20 -8.91 -0.61
C ALA A 24 -4.45 -9.94 0.25
N ILE A 25 -5.16 -10.83 0.97
CA ILE A 25 -4.51 -11.83 1.80
C ILE A 25 -5.11 -13.24 1.68
N VAL A 26 -6.45 -13.37 1.55
CA VAL A 26 -7.10 -14.69 1.53
C VAL A 26 -6.75 -15.46 0.25
N ASP A 27 -6.98 -14.87 -0.92
CA ASP A 27 -6.69 -15.51 -2.21
C ASP A 27 -5.18 -15.73 -2.42
N PRO A 28 -4.29 -14.77 -2.07
CA PRO A 28 -2.87 -15.01 -2.00
C PRO A 28 -2.49 -16.18 -1.08
N ALA A 29 -2.94 -16.21 0.17
CA ALA A 29 -2.61 -17.26 1.13
C ALA A 29 -3.06 -18.64 0.63
N ARG A 30 -4.26 -18.74 0.04
CA ARG A 30 -4.74 -19.97 -0.59
C ARG A 30 -3.83 -20.43 -1.74
N THR A 31 -3.35 -19.49 -2.54
CA THR A 31 -2.47 -19.77 -3.68
C THR A 31 -1.07 -20.22 -3.24
N THR A 32 -0.54 -19.58 -2.19
CA THR A 32 0.81 -19.83 -1.68
C THR A 32 0.87 -20.96 -0.65
N GLY A 33 -0.28 -21.38 -0.11
CA GLY A 33 -0.37 -22.36 0.98
C GLY A 33 -0.09 -21.79 2.36
N ASP A 34 -0.10 -20.46 2.51
CA ASP A 34 0.04 -19.79 3.80
C ASP A 34 -1.26 -19.89 4.62
N ARG A 35 -1.15 -19.81 5.95
CA ARG A 35 -2.26 -20.07 6.88
C ARG A 35 -2.81 -18.78 7.45
N LEU A 36 -4.12 -18.62 7.41
CA LEU A 36 -4.85 -17.58 8.15
C LEU A 36 -5.26 -18.14 9.50
N VAL A 37 -4.42 -17.96 10.53
CA VAL A 37 -4.57 -18.65 11.82
C VAL A 37 -5.56 -17.97 12.76
N ALA A 38 -5.77 -16.66 12.64
CA ALA A 38 -6.69 -15.93 13.49
C ALA A 38 -7.29 -14.71 12.80
N VAL A 39 -8.52 -14.37 13.14
CA VAL A 39 -9.17 -13.11 12.75
C VAL A 39 -9.98 -12.55 13.92
N ALA A 40 -10.02 -11.23 14.04
CA ALA A 40 -10.98 -10.52 14.89
C ALA A 40 -11.60 -9.35 14.13
N ALA A 41 -12.81 -8.96 14.48
CA ALA A 41 -13.45 -7.75 13.98
C ALA A 41 -14.22 -7.05 15.12
N ARG A 42 -14.55 -5.76 14.92
CA ARG A 42 -15.38 -4.98 15.88
C ARG A 42 -16.75 -5.61 16.14
N ASP A 43 -17.29 -6.28 15.13
CA ASP A 43 -18.48 -7.09 15.18
C ASP A 43 -18.05 -8.56 15.05
N ARG A 44 -18.26 -9.36 16.10
CA ARG A 44 -17.89 -10.76 16.16
C ARG A 44 -18.57 -11.59 15.06
N HIS A 45 -19.85 -11.32 14.77
CA HIS A 45 -20.57 -12.05 13.72
C HIS A 45 -19.93 -11.83 12.33
N ARG A 46 -19.39 -10.63 12.08
CA ARG A 46 -18.65 -10.37 10.84
C ARG A 46 -17.34 -11.16 10.79
N ALA A 47 -16.64 -11.30 11.92
CA ALA A 47 -15.43 -12.13 11.99
C ALA A 47 -15.75 -13.61 11.78
N GLU A 48 -16.83 -14.11 12.38
CA GLU A 48 -17.30 -15.50 12.23
C GLU A 48 -17.70 -15.78 10.76
N ALA A 49 -18.48 -14.90 10.14
CA ALA A 49 -18.85 -15.03 8.75
C ALA A 49 -17.62 -14.99 7.82
N PHE A 50 -16.66 -14.10 8.08
CA PHE A 50 -15.41 -14.02 7.34
C PHE A 50 -14.59 -15.32 7.50
N ALA A 51 -14.44 -15.82 8.72
CA ALA A 51 -13.69 -17.04 8.99
C ALA A 51 -14.34 -18.26 8.29
N ALA A 52 -15.66 -18.40 8.38
CA ALA A 52 -16.39 -19.49 7.75
C ALA A 52 -16.29 -19.44 6.22
N THR A 53 -16.34 -18.24 5.62
CA THR A 53 -16.27 -18.05 4.16
C THR A 53 -14.87 -18.31 3.61
N HIS A 54 -13.84 -17.90 4.35
CA HIS A 54 -12.47 -17.83 3.87
C HIS A 54 -11.54 -18.88 4.48
N GLY A 55 -12.01 -19.69 5.42
CA GLY A 55 -11.23 -20.77 6.02
C GLY A 55 -10.20 -20.26 7.03
N VAL A 56 -10.49 -19.17 7.75
CA VAL A 56 -9.63 -18.75 8.87
C VAL A 56 -9.83 -19.68 10.06
N GLU A 57 -8.74 -20.12 10.67
CA GLU A 57 -8.77 -21.23 11.62
C GLU A 57 -9.47 -20.87 12.95
N ARG A 58 -9.31 -19.62 13.43
CA ARG A 58 -9.86 -19.16 14.72
C ARG A 58 -10.43 -17.75 14.63
N VAL A 59 -11.50 -17.51 15.39
CA VAL A 59 -12.07 -16.17 15.61
C VAL A 59 -11.78 -15.76 17.05
N LEU A 60 -11.11 -14.62 17.21
CA LEU A 60 -10.78 -14.04 18.51
C LEU A 60 -11.68 -12.84 18.81
N ASP A 61 -11.75 -12.43 20.09
CA ASP A 61 -12.70 -11.41 20.53
C ASP A 61 -12.22 -9.97 20.23
N SER A 62 -10.92 -9.78 20.06
CA SER A 62 -10.33 -8.46 19.84
C SER A 62 -9.10 -8.49 18.94
N TYR A 63 -8.78 -7.36 18.34
CA TYR A 63 -7.51 -7.18 17.62
C TYR A 63 -6.30 -7.39 18.53
N ALA A 64 -6.42 -7.00 19.82
CA ALA A 64 -5.36 -7.20 20.80
C ALA A 64 -5.06 -8.69 21.03
N GLU A 65 -6.08 -9.54 21.05
CA GLU A 65 -5.90 -10.99 21.14
C GLU A 65 -5.22 -11.57 19.90
N VAL A 66 -5.57 -11.10 18.69
CA VAL A 66 -4.89 -11.52 17.46
C VAL A 66 -3.40 -11.15 17.50
N VAL A 67 -3.08 -9.94 17.93
CA VAL A 67 -1.70 -9.46 18.05
C VAL A 67 -0.91 -10.25 19.11
N ALA A 68 -1.55 -10.57 20.22
CA ALA A 68 -0.93 -11.30 21.34
C ALA A 68 -0.82 -12.82 21.10
N ASP A 69 -1.55 -13.36 20.14
CA ASP A 69 -1.63 -14.82 19.90
C ASP A 69 -0.27 -15.40 19.49
N PRO A 70 0.29 -16.38 20.23
CA PRO A 70 1.60 -16.94 19.95
C PRO A 70 1.71 -17.68 18.61
N GLU A 71 0.58 -18.11 18.03
CA GLU A 71 0.59 -18.73 16.71
C GLU A 71 0.65 -17.72 15.56
N VAL A 72 0.34 -16.45 15.83
CA VAL A 72 0.47 -15.39 14.80
C VAL A 72 1.93 -14.99 14.66
N GLU A 73 2.46 -15.12 13.46
CA GLU A 73 3.81 -14.70 13.08
C GLU A 73 3.78 -13.35 12.37
N VAL A 74 2.83 -13.19 11.44
CA VAL A 74 2.60 -11.98 10.67
C VAL A 74 1.22 -11.41 10.98
N VAL A 75 1.14 -10.13 11.31
CA VAL A 75 -0.13 -9.41 11.42
C VAL A 75 -0.41 -8.71 10.09
N TYR A 76 -1.54 -9.07 9.45
CA TYR A 76 -2.08 -8.34 8.33
C TYR A 76 -3.09 -7.31 8.81
N ASN A 77 -2.84 -6.03 8.50
CA ASN A 77 -3.65 -4.90 8.97
C ASN A 77 -4.39 -4.19 7.83
N PRO A 78 -5.61 -4.63 7.45
CA PRO A 78 -6.45 -3.99 6.44
C PRO A 78 -7.51 -3.05 7.05
N LEU A 79 -7.27 -2.44 8.17
CA LEU A 79 -8.20 -1.53 8.83
C LEU A 79 -8.34 -0.22 8.02
N ALA A 80 -9.15 0.73 8.48
CA ALA A 80 -9.16 2.07 7.89
C ALA A 80 -7.83 2.79 8.16
N ASN A 81 -7.41 3.67 7.25
CA ASN A 81 -6.08 4.30 7.23
C ASN A 81 -5.63 4.81 8.60
N GLY A 82 -6.49 5.56 9.32
CA GLY A 82 -6.16 6.10 10.65
C GLY A 82 -5.95 5.04 11.74
N LEU A 83 -6.29 3.77 11.49
CA LEU A 83 -6.08 2.68 12.41
C LEU A 83 -4.81 1.86 12.07
N HIS A 84 -4.14 2.15 10.95
CA HIS A 84 -2.93 1.42 10.59
C HIS A 84 -1.83 1.66 11.62
N GLY A 85 -1.44 2.91 11.87
CA GLY A 85 -0.35 3.24 12.78
C GLY A 85 -0.50 2.63 14.18
N PRO A 86 -1.61 2.85 14.89
CA PRO A 86 -1.82 2.29 16.24
C PRO A 86 -1.73 0.76 16.29
N TRP A 87 -2.30 0.05 15.31
CA TRP A 87 -2.29 -1.40 15.30
C TRP A 87 -0.99 -1.99 14.75
N ASN A 88 -0.29 -1.28 13.89
CA ASN A 88 1.08 -1.61 13.49
C ASN A 88 2.02 -1.54 14.70
N LEU A 89 1.95 -0.46 15.49
CA LEU A 89 2.74 -0.32 16.73
C LEU A 89 2.42 -1.41 17.75
N ALA A 90 1.14 -1.80 17.89
CA ALA A 90 0.75 -2.88 18.78
C ALA A 90 1.34 -4.24 18.33
N ALA A 91 1.31 -4.53 17.01
CA ALA A 91 1.89 -5.73 16.45
C ALA A 91 3.42 -5.78 16.64
N ILE A 92 4.10 -4.67 16.36
CA ILE A 92 5.55 -4.52 16.56
C ILE A 92 5.93 -4.74 18.02
N ALA A 93 5.19 -4.14 18.97
CA ALA A 93 5.41 -4.30 20.40
C ALA A 93 5.22 -5.75 20.89
N ALA A 94 4.42 -6.54 20.18
CA ALA A 94 4.26 -7.98 20.41
C ALA A 94 5.26 -8.84 19.62
N ALA A 95 6.30 -8.22 19.03
CA ALA A 95 7.32 -8.86 18.20
C ALA A 95 6.73 -9.64 17.02
N ARG A 96 5.65 -9.13 16.39
CA ARG A 96 5.08 -9.67 15.16
C ARG A 96 5.60 -8.94 13.95
N HIS A 97 5.88 -9.67 12.86
CA HIS A 97 6.07 -9.06 11.56
C HIS A 97 4.77 -8.40 11.10
N VAL A 98 4.87 -7.32 10.34
CA VAL A 98 3.70 -6.54 9.91
C VAL A 98 3.62 -6.48 8.40
N LEU A 99 2.46 -6.88 7.87
CA LEU A 99 2.00 -6.52 6.53
C LEU A 99 0.80 -5.59 6.71
N THR A 100 0.98 -4.31 6.47
CA THR A 100 -0.08 -3.32 6.61
C THR A 100 -0.60 -2.85 5.28
N GLU A 101 -1.90 -2.58 5.17
CA GLU A 101 -2.41 -1.84 4.01
C GLU A 101 -1.84 -0.43 3.96
N LYS A 102 -1.82 0.12 2.76
CA LYS A 102 -1.37 1.48 2.47
C LYS A 102 -2.50 2.51 2.72
N PRO A 103 -2.17 3.74 3.09
CA PRO A 103 -0.88 4.15 3.61
C PRO A 103 -0.69 3.64 5.03
N SER A 104 0.55 3.35 5.40
CA SER A 104 0.88 2.64 6.66
C SER A 104 0.57 3.42 7.93
N ALA A 105 0.30 4.71 7.83
CA ALA A 105 0.05 5.63 8.94
C ALA A 105 -0.83 6.80 8.51
N SER A 106 -1.31 7.60 9.47
CA SER A 106 -2.07 8.82 9.20
C SER A 106 -1.19 9.97 8.70
N ASN A 107 0.06 10.04 9.14
CA ASN A 107 1.02 11.10 8.80
C ASN A 107 2.46 10.64 9.05
N ALA A 108 3.43 11.44 8.63
CA ALA A 108 4.86 11.13 8.76
C ALA A 108 5.33 10.96 10.21
N THR A 109 4.72 11.65 11.17
CA THR A 109 5.10 11.49 12.58
C THR A 109 4.75 10.08 13.09
N GLU A 110 3.56 9.60 12.76
CA GLU A 110 3.11 8.24 13.12
C GLU A 110 3.90 7.17 12.38
N ALA A 111 4.21 7.40 11.09
CA ALA A 111 5.06 6.50 10.30
C ALA A 111 6.48 6.39 10.90
N ARG A 112 7.06 7.51 11.38
CA ARG A 112 8.38 7.52 12.03
C ARG A 112 8.38 6.69 13.30
N GLU A 113 7.36 6.78 14.12
CA GLU A 113 7.22 5.96 15.33
C GLU A 113 7.15 4.47 14.98
N ALA A 114 6.39 4.09 13.95
CA ALA A 114 6.30 2.71 13.50
C ALA A 114 7.65 2.20 12.96
N ARG A 115 8.37 3.00 12.16
CA ARG A 115 9.71 2.70 11.65
C ARG A 115 10.71 2.48 12.79
N ASP A 116 10.77 3.42 13.73
CA ASP A 116 11.71 3.35 14.86
C ASP A 116 11.43 2.11 15.73
N ALA A 117 10.15 1.84 15.99
CA ALA A 117 9.73 0.66 16.74
C ALA A 117 10.07 -0.65 16.01
N ALA A 118 9.81 -0.75 14.71
CA ALA A 118 10.12 -1.94 13.92
C ALA A 118 11.62 -2.22 13.87
N THR A 119 12.43 -1.18 13.68
CA THR A 119 13.91 -1.27 13.72
C THR A 119 14.38 -1.74 15.08
N ALA A 120 13.88 -1.18 16.17
CA ALA A 120 14.27 -1.55 17.53
C ALA A 120 13.86 -2.99 17.90
N ALA A 121 12.71 -3.45 17.41
CA ALA A 121 12.21 -4.80 17.65
C ALA A 121 12.83 -5.86 16.72
N GLY A 122 13.52 -5.45 15.65
CA GLY A 122 14.07 -6.37 14.63
C GLY A 122 12.98 -7.13 13.86
N VAL A 123 11.78 -6.55 13.69
CA VAL A 123 10.68 -7.18 12.96
C VAL A 123 10.57 -6.59 11.55
N THR A 124 10.13 -7.42 10.62
CA THR A 124 9.83 -6.98 9.25
C THR A 124 8.58 -6.13 9.23
N PHE A 125 8.66 -4.97 8.59
CA PHE A 125 7.54 -4.08 8.34
C PHE A 125 7.41 -3.88 6.83
N LEU A 126 6.31 -4.35 6.26
CA LEU A 126 6.02 -4.23 4.83
C LEU A 126 4.71 -3.48 4.62
N GLU A 127 4.78 -2.34 3.93
CA GLU A 127 3.61 -1.60 3.48
C GLU A 127 3.05 -2.19 2.18
N GLY A 128 1.73 -2.25 2.05
CA GLY A 128 1.00 -2.96 1.01
C GLY A 128 1.04 -2.32 -0.38
N PHE A 129 2.20 -1.87 -0.85
CA PHE A 129 2.41 -1.45 -2.23
C PHE A 129 2.62 -2.64 -3.16
N HIS A 130 1.62 -3.52 -3.21
CA HIS A 130 1.62 -4.80 -3.92
C HIS A 130 2.01 -4.72 -5.40
N TYR A 131 1.74 -3.58 -6.07
CA TYR A 131 2.04 -3.37 -7.49
C TYR A 131 3.54 -3.49 -7.81
N LEU A 132 4.41 -3.16 -6.84
CA LEU A 132 5.85 -3.16 -7.00
C LEU A 132 6.41 -4.56 -7.32
N PHE A 133 5.73 -5.60 -6.88
CA PHE A 133 6.14 -6.99 -7.05
C PHE A 133 5.71 -7.59 -8.40
N HIS A 134 4.86 -6.88 -9.17
CA HIS A 134 4.31 -7.40 -10.42
C HIS A 134 5.25 -7.18 -11.61
N PRO A 135 5.26 -8.10 -12.61
CA PRO A 135 6.07 -7.94 -13.83
C PRO A 135 5.87 -6.60 -14.57
N VAL A 136 4.68 -6.01 -14.56
CA VAL A 136 4.41 -4.69 -15.16
C VAL A 136 5.35 -3.62 -14.61
N THR A 137 5.47 -3.51 -13.28
CA THR A 137 6.37 -2.52 -12.66
C THR A 137 7.83 -2.88 -12.88
N ARG A 138 8.17 -4.16 -12.74
CA ARG A 138 9.54 -4.64 -13.00
C ARG A 138 9.98 -4.30 -14.42
N ARG A 139 9.08 -4.41 -15.40
CA ARG A 139 9.39 -4.07 -16.80
C ARG A 139 9.67 -2.58 -17.00
N LEU A 140 8.91 -1.68 -16.35
CA LEU A 140 9.21 -0.25 -16.38
C LEU A 140 10.61 0.05 -15.81
N HIS A 141 10.96 -0.55 -14.68
CA HIS A 141 12.28 -0.43 -14.07
C HIS A 141 13.39 -0.99 -14.96
N GLU A 142 13.17 -2.15 -15.58
CA GLU A 142 14.13 -2.77 -16.50
C GLU A 142 14.42 -1.89 -17.72
N LEU A 143 13.40 -1.26 -18.32
CA LEU A 143 13.55 -0.35 -19.44
C LEU A 143 14.45 0.86 -19.12
N LEU A 144 14.38 1.34 -17.88
CA LEU A 144 15.28 2.39 -17.37
C LEU A 144 16.68 1.84 -17.06
N ALA A 145 16.75 0.70 -16.38
CA ALA A 145 18.02 0.09 -15.97
C ALA A 145 18.89 -0.32 -17.14
N THR A 146 18.29 -0.84 -18.23
CA THR A 146 19.00 -1.17 -19.49
C THR A 146 19.31 0.05 -20.33
N GLY A 147 18.77 1.22 -19.97
CA GLY A 147 18.90 2.46 -20.74
C GLY A 147 18.15 2.43 -22.07
N GLU A 148 17.19 1.53 -22.27
CA GLU A 148 16.39 1.46 -23.51
C GLU A 148 15.60 2.74 -23.75
N LEU A 149 15.04 3.35 -22.69
CA LEU A 149 14.37 4.65 -22.74
C LEU A 149 15.34 5.85 -22.73
N GLY A 150 16.63 5.60 -22.47
CA GLY A 150 17.62 6.67 -22.26
C GLY A 150 17.53 7.26 -20.85
N GLN A 151 17.96 8.51 -20.71
CA GLN A 151 17.93 9.24 -19.45
C GLN A 151 16.50 9.65 -19.10
N LEU A 152 16.05 9.38 -17.87
CA LEU A 152 14.73 9.77 -17.39
C LEU A 152 14.53 11.29 -17.49
N ARG A 153 13.41 11.72 -18.05
CA ARG A 153 13.02 13.12 -18.25
C ARG A 153 11.71 13.45 -17.54
N ARG A 154 10.74 12.55 -17.58
CA ARG A 154 9.41 12.81 -17.00
C ARG A 154 8.73 11.52 -16.54
N VAL A 155 7.98 11.66 -15.46
CA VAL A 155 7.09 10.61 -14.92
C VAL A 155 5.69 11.18 -14.77
N GLU A 156 4.68 10.46 -15.22
CA GLU A 156 3.27 10.81 -15.06
C GLU A 156 2.51 9.63 -14.46
N VAL A 157 1.89 9.86 -13.31
CA VAL A 157 1.09 8.82 -12.64
C VAL A 157 -0.30 9.37 -12.32
N ASP A 158 -1.31 8.73 -12.89
CA ASP A 158 -2.72 9.06 -12.67
C ASP A 158 -3.41 7.92 -11.94
N MET A 159 -4.05 8.24 -10.81
CA MET A 159 -4.87 7.34 -10.01
C MET A 159 -6.28 7.90 -9.87
N VAL A 160 -7.23 7.34 -10.60
CA VAL A 160 -8.62 7.83 -10.64
C VAL A 160 -9.57 6.67 -10.42
N ILE A 161 -10.58 6.87 -9.57
CA ILE A 161 -11.70 5.95 -9.38
C ILE A 161 -13.02 6.75 -9.32
N PRO A 162 -14.17 6.11 -9.60
CA PRO A 162 -15.48 6.66 -9.29
C PRO A 162 -15.64 6.91 -7.78
N ALA A 163 -16.48 7.88 -7.43
CA ALA A 163 -16.74 8.20 -6.03
C ALA A 163 -17.24 6.99 -5.25
N PRO A 164 -16.60 6.63 -4.13
CA PRO A 164 -17.18 5.72 -3.16
C PRO A 164 -18.50 6.28 -2.60
N ALA A 165 -19.32 5.40 -2.00
CA ALA A 165 -20.53 5.83 -1.30
C ALA A 165 -20.23 6.90 -0.24
N ASP A 166 -21.18 7.80 0.04
CA ASP A 166 -20.95 8.94 0.92
C ASP A 166 -20.65 8.55 2.38
N ASP A 167 -21.07 7.36 2.81
CA ASP A 167 -20.76 6.76 4.12
C ASP A 167 -19.47 5.94 4.17
N ASP A 168 -18.74 5.87 3.06
CA ASP A 168 -17.47 5.12 3.01
C ASP A 168 -16.40 5.78 3.92
N PRO A 169 -15.68 4.99 4.73
CA PRO A 169 -14.61 5.49 5.60
C PRO A 169 -13.54 6.33 4.91
N ARG A 170 -13.35 6.17 3.60
CA ARG A 170 -12.42 6.97 2.80
C ARG A 170 -12.78 8.46 2.75
N TRP A 171 -14.02 8.84 3.11
CA TRP A 171 -14.45 10.22 3.27
C TRP A 171 -14.41 10.72 4.72
N SER A 172 -13.77 9.99 5.64
CA SER A 172 -13.68 10.36 7.04
C SER A 172 -12.31 10.95 7.37
N LEU A 173 -12.28 12.25 7.76
CA LEU A 173 -11.05 12.88 8.24
C LEU A 173 -10.50 12.18 9.49
N ASP A 174 -11.37 11.77 10.42
CA ASP A 174 -11.00 11.05 11.65
C ASP A 174 -10.40 9.67 11.41
N LEU A 175 -10.60 9.12 10.22
CA LEU A 175 -10.01 7.85 9.79
C LEU A 175 -8.89 8.04 8.76
N ALA A 176 -8.33 9.25 8.69
CA ALA A 176 -7.29 9.63 7.75
C ALA A 176 -7.70 9.40 6.27
N GLY A 177 -8.95 9.73 5.94
CA GLY A 177 -9.48 9.61 4.58
C GLY A 177 -9.01 10.72 3.65
N GLY A 178 -9.33 10.58 2.37
CA GLY A 178 -9.02 11.50 1.28
C GLY A 178 -8.36 10.81 0.09
N ALA A 179 -8.44 11.44 -1.07
CA ALA A 179 -7.92 10.89 -2.32
C ALA A 179 -6.40 10.69 -2.29
N THR A 180 -5.67 11.59 -1.64
CA THR A 180 -4.22 11.47 -1.51
C THR A 180 -3.83 10.25 -0.66
N MET A 181 -4.57 10.00 0.41
CA MET A 181 -4.35 8.84 1.26
C MET A 181 -4.72 7.52 0.57
N ASP A 182 -5.84 7.48 -0.16
CA ASP A 182 -6.29 6.23 -0.79
C ASP A 182 -5.60 5.93 -2.12
N LEU A 183 -5.37 6.93 -2.95
CA LEU A 183 -4.87 6.81 -4.31
C LEU A 183 -3.53 7.53 -4.53
N GLY A 184 -3.40 8.76 -4.03
CA GLY A 184 -2.21 9.58 -4.20
C GLY A 184 -0.96 8.94 -3.60
N CYS A 185 -1.10 8.16 -2.53
CA CYS A 185 -0.01 7.39 -1.95
C CYS A 185 0.66 6.46 -2.98
N TYR A 186 -0.10 5.84 -3.90
CA TYR A 186 0.45 5.06 -5.01
C TYR A 186 1.18 5.93 -6.03
N SER A 187 0.58 7.08 -6.42
CA SER A 187 1.20 7.98 -7.39
C SER A 187 2.55 8.48 -6.88
N LEU A 188 2.60 8.90 -5.63
CA LEU A 188 3.82 9.40 -4.98
C LEU A 188 4.87 8.30 -4.78
N HIS A 189 4.43 7.13 -4.33
CA HIS A 189 5.32 5.97 -4.16
C HIS A 189 5.92 5.54 -5.51
N ALA A 190 5.14 5.49 -6.59
CA ALA A 190 5.66 5.15 -7.92
C ALA A 190 6.75 6.12 -8.39
N HIS A 191 6.61 7.43 -8.10
CA HIS A 191 7.67 8.39 -8.38
C HIS A 191 8.93 8.12 -7.55
N ARG A 192 8.78 7.83 -6.24
CA ARG A 192 9.92 7.53 -5.36
C ARG A 192 10.70 6.29 -5.80
N MET A 193 10.00 5.27 -6.29
CA MET A 193 10.64 4.04 -6.79
C MET A 193 11.52 4.27 -8.03
N LEU A 194 11.41 5.41 -8.69
CA LEU A 194 12.25 5.79 -9.82
C LEU A 194 13.51 6.59 -9.42
N ALA A 195 13.70 6.86 -8.14
CA ALA A 195 14.86 7.60 -7.60
C ALA A 195 16.23 7.10 -8.11
N PRO A 196 16.49 5.78 -8.25
CA PRO A 196 17.77 5.28 -8.76
C PRO A 196 18.15 5.79 -10.16
N TRP A 197 17.15 6.09 -10.99
CA TRP A 197 17.36 6.57 -12.36
C TRP A 197 17.16 8.09 -12.52
N ALA A 198 16.81 8.76 -11.41
CA ALA A 198 16.47 10.18 -11.38
C ALA A 198 17.44 11.04 -10.55
N GLY A 199 18.55 10.45 -10.08
CA GLY A 199 19.55 11.12 -9.23
C GLY A 199 19.16 11.26 -7.77
N GLY A 200 18.07 10.63 -7.34
CA GLY A 200 17.58 10.65 -5.97
C GLY A 200 16.05 10.80 -5.89
N PRO A 201 15.49 10.81 -4.67
CA PRO A 201 14.04 10.91 -4.46
C PRO A 201 13.49 12.27 -4.93
N PRO A 202 12.22 12.30 -5.37
CA PRO A 202 11.58 13.53 -5.80
C PRO A 202 11.23 14.45 -4.61
N ARG A 203 11.13 15.75 -4.90
CA ARG A 203 10.54 16.75 -3.98
C ARG A 203 9.30 17.39 -4.60
N VAL A 204 8.39 17.87 -3.78
CA VAL A 204 7.21 18.64 -4.22
C VAL A 204 7.65 20.02 -4.65
N VAL A 205 7.24 20.43 -5.84
CA VAL A 205 7.44 21.79 -6.39
C VAL A 205 6.18 22.62 -6.15
N ALA A 206 5.02 22.05 -6.47
CA ALA A 206 3.72 22.64 -6.28
C ALA A 206 2.69 21.53 -6.09
N ALA A 207 1.60 21.86 -5.38
CA ALA A 207 0.44 21.00 -5.34
C ALA A 207 -0.85 21.86 -5.25
N ARG A 208 -1.94 21.27 -5.73
CA ARG A 208 -3.29 21.83 -5.61
C ARG A 208 -4.27 20.69 -5.41
N GLY A 209 -5.36 20.95 -4.73
CA GLY A 209 -6.37 19.95 -4.44
C GLY A 209 -7.72 20.59 -4.19
N GLY A 210 -8.76 19.76 -4.15
CA GLY A 210 -10.11 20.17 -3.81
C GLY A 210 -10.71 19.27 -2.74
N GLU A 211 -11.45 19.88 -1.82
CA GLU A 211 -12.18 19.16 -0.78
C GLU A 211 -13.42 18.47 -1.32
N ARG A 212 -13.77 17.34 -0.74
CA ARG A 212 -15.08 16.70 -0.94
C ARG A 212 -16.20 17.60 -0.38
N ALA A 213 -17.23 17.84 -1.17
CA ALA A 213 -18.38 18.61 -0.75
C ALA A 213 -19.00 18.06 0.54
N GLY A 214 -19.17 18.89 1.56
CA GLY A 214 -19.70 18.50 2.87
C GLY A 214 -18.73 17.71 3.76
N ARG A 215 -17.44 17.61 3.39
CA ARG A 215 -16.40 16.91 4.15
C ARG A 215 -15.16 17.81 4.33
N PRO A 216 -15.21 18.83 5.19
CA PRO A 216 -14.09 19.74 5.37
C PRO A 216 -12.78 19.02 5.70
N GLY A 217 -11.69 19.44 5.07
CA GLY A 217 -10.37 18.86 5.25
C GLY A 217 -10.12 17.54 4.52
N VAL A 218 -11.13 16.92 3.89
CA VAL A 218 -10.97 15.68 3.13
C VAL A 218 -10.84 16.01 1.65
N ASP A 219 -9.67 15.75 1.07
CA ASP A 219 -9.44 15.95 -0.35
C ASP A 219 -10.19 14.92 -1.19
N GLU A 220 -10.91 15.41 -2.20
CA GLU A 220 -11.53 14.61 -3.25
C GLU A 220 -10.55 14.30 -4.37
N TRP A 221 -9.63 15.22 -4.62
CA TRP A 221 -8.56 15.11 -5.58
C TRP A 221 -7.34 15.94 -5.17
N LEU A 222 -6.17 15.54 -5.61
CA LEU A 222 -4.93 16.30 -5.47
C LEU A 222 -4.01 16.05 -6.67
N ASP A 223 -3.47 17.14 -7.23
CA ASP A 223 -2.42 17.15 -8.25
C ASP A 223 -1.14 17.70 -7.64
N ALA A 224 -0.03 16.98 -7.76
CA ALA A 224 1.28 17.45 -7.33
C ALA A 224 2.27 17.41 -8.50
N ASP A 225 3.02 18.51 -8.64
CA ASP A 225 4.17 18.60 -9.53
C ASP A 225 5.45 18.33 -8.72
N LEU A 226 6.27 17.43 -9.23
CA LEU A 226 7.46 16.93 -8.57
C LEU A 226 8.71 17.24 -9.42
N GLU A 227 9.85 17.33 -8.76
CA GLU A 227 11.15 17.46 -9.40
C GLU A 227 12.14 16.49 -8.76
N PHE A 228 12.96 15.87 -9.58
CA PHE A 228 14.02 14.98 -9.15
C PHE A 228 15.38 15.69 -9.19
N PRO A 229 16.34 15.29 -8.34
CA PRO A 229 17.68 15.90 -8.34
C PRO A 229 18.40 15.83 -9.68
N GLY A 230 18.14 14.80 -10.49
CA GLY A 230 18.69 14.67 -11.86
C GLY A 230 18.01 15.54 -12.91
N GLY A 231 17.07 16.42 -12.53
CA GLY A 231 16.38 17.35 -13.42
C GLY A 231 15.15 16.74 -14.12
N ALA A 232 14.80 15.50 -13.89
CA ALA A 232 13.55 14.94 -14.35
C ALA A 232 12.36 15.55 -13.58
N THR A 233 11.19 15.64 -14.23
CA THR A 233 9.95 16.16 -13.62
C THR A 233 8.95 15.05 -13.37
N GLY A 234 8.08 15.23 -12.40
CA GLY A 234 7.00 14.31 -12.06
C GLY A 234 5.64 14.99 -12.02
N SER A 235 4.59 14.26 -12.37
CA SER A 235 3.20 14.67 -12.21
C SER A 235 2.45 13.53 -11.53
N ALA A 236 2.14 13.71 -10.24
CA ALA A 236 1.37 12.77 -9.43
C ALA A 236 -0.07 13.30 -9.28
N ARG A 237 -1.04 12.54 -9.77
CA ARG A 237 -2.45 12.92 -9.74
C ARG A 237 -3.29 11.85 -9.10
N CYS A 238 -4.24 12.27 -8.27
CA CYS A 238 -5.24 11.39 -7.71
C CYS A 238 -6.62 12.04 -7.68
N ASN A 239 -7.65 11.25 -7.97
CA ASN A 239 -9.03 11.71 -7.91
C ASN A 239 -9.95 10.55 -7.52
N MET A 240 -10.66 10.72 -6.40
CA MET A 240 -11.57 9.72 -5.84
C MET A 240 -13.05 9.98 -6.18
N ALA A 241 -13.30 10.84 -7.18
CA ALA A 241 -14.63 11.14 -7.73
C ALA A 241 -14.58 11.39 -9.25
N GLY A 242 -13.67 10.70 -9.93
CA GLY A 242 -13.50 10.85 -11.37
C GLY A 242 -14.40 9.91 -12.19
N GLU A 243 -14.32 10.06 -13.49
CA GLU A 243 -15.03 9.17 -14.42
C GLU A 243 -14.20 7.89 -14.68
N GLY A 244 -14.77 6.75 -14.32
CA GLY A 244 -14.16 5.43 -14.54
C GLY A 244 -12.92 5.18 -13.69
N VAL A 245 -12.22 4.08 -13.99
CA VAL A 245 -10.98 3.68 -13.33
C VAL A 245 -9.79 3.96 -14.25
N ARG A 246 -8.80 4.70 -13.74
CA ARG A 246 -7.51 4.92 -14.41
C ARG A 246 -6.38 4.85 -13.39
N MET A 247 -5.43 3.95 -13.64
CA MET A 247 -4.27 3.72 -12.79
C MET A 247 -3.02 3.58 -13.66
N THR A 248 -2.68 4.67 -14.35
CA THR A 248 -1.61 4.67 -15.35
C THR A 248 -0.29 5.16 -14.76
N CYS A 249 0.80 4.55 -15.24
CA CYS A 249 2.16 5.04 -14.98
C CYS A 249 2.88 5.18 -16.32
N ARG A 250 3.28 6.40 -16.67
CA ARG A 250 4.04 6.72 -17.87
C ARG A 250 5.43 7.23 -17.50
N VAL A 251 6.44 6.64 -18.08
CA VAL A 251 7.84 6.99 -17.90
C VAL A 251 8.41 7.45 -19.25
N VAL A 252 8.97 8.66 -19.29
CA VAL A 252 9.50 9.28 -20.50
C VAL A 252 11.00 9.51 -20.32
N GLY A 253 11.77 8.91 -21.18
CA GLY A 253 13.21 9.17 -21.34
C GLY A 253 13.53 10.01 -22.56
N ASP A 254 14.80 10.32 -22.76
CA ASP A 254 15.25 11.11 -23.94
C ASP A 254 15.34 10.27 -25.24
N ARG A 255 15.15 8.95 -25.16
CA ARG A 255 15.13 8.04 -26.32
C ARG A 255 13.81 7.36 -26.57
N GLY A 256 12.86 7.48 -25.64
CA GLY A 256 11.55 6.85 -25.78
C GLY A 256 10.71 6.92 -24.50
N GLU A 257 9.58 6.27 -24.54
CA GLU A 257 8.64 6.24 -23.41
C GLU A 257 8.00 4.86 -23.23
N ALA A 258 7.56 4.59 -22.02
CA ALA A 258 6.77 3.42 -21.69
C ALA A 258 5.57 3.80 -20.82
N THR A 259 4.42 3.17 -21.09
CA THR A 259 3.18 3.39 -20.32
C THR A 259 2.60 2.06 -19.88
N ALA A 260 2.48 1.86 -18.57
CA ALA A 260 1.65 0.81 -18.00
C ALA A 260 0.19 1.26 -18.00
N ALA A 261 -0.69 0.49 -18.63
CA ALA A 261 -2.10 0.81 -18.77
C ALA A 261 -2.83 0.77 -17.43
N ASN A 262 -2.48 -0.20 -16.58
CA ASN A 262 -2.93 -0.27 -15.19
C ASN A 262 -1.82 -0.87 -14.32
N PHE A 263 -0.97 -0.01 -13.73
CA PHE A 263 0.16 -0.51 -12.94
C PHE A 263 -0.25 -1.04 -11.56
N ALA A 264 -1.32 -0.50 -10.98
CA ALA A 264 -1.78 -0.91 -9.64
C ALA A 264 -2.62 -2.22 -9.68
N LEU A 265 -3.45 -2.40 -10.72
CA LEU A 265 -4.29 -3.59 -10.91
C LEU A 265 -4.10 -4.19 -12.32
N PRO A 266 -2.94 -4.79 -12.62
CA PRO A 266 -2.67 -5.42 -13.92
C PRO A 266 -3.63 -6.56 -14.28
N THR A 267 -4.36 -7.10 -13.30
CA THR A 267 -5.48 -8.04 -13.54
C THR A 267 -6.57 -7.47 -14.43
N MET A 268 -6.72 -6.14 -14.47
CA MET A 268 -7.67 -5.44 -15.35
C MET A 268 -7.05 -5.11 -16.72
N ASP A 269 -5.76 -4.73 -16.74
CA ASP A 269 -5.04 -4.40 -17.97
C ASP A 269 -3.52 -4.50 -17.71
N ASP A 270 -2.90 -5.53 -18.23
CA ASP A 270 -1.49 -5.87 -18.03
C ASP A 270 -0.54 -5.28 -19.08
N ARG A 271 -1.06 -4.42 -19.97
CA ARG A 271 -0.30 -3.89 -21.09
C ARG A 271 0.73 -2.87 -20.65
N VAL A 272 1.93 -3.04 -21.18
CA VAL A 272 2.95 -2.00 -21.24
C VAL A 272 3.18 -1.61 -22.68
N THR A 273 2.85 -0.37 -23.02
CA THR A 273 3.12 0.20 -24.35
C THR A 273 4.47 0.88 -24.32
N ILE A 274 5.36 0.52 -25.23
CA ILE A 274 6.70 1.07 -25.35
C ILE A 274 6.83 1.74 -26.72
N THR A 275 7.22 3.01 -26.74
CA THR A 275 7.44 3.80 -27.96
C THR A 275 8.88 4.25 -28.02
N LEU A 276 9.58 3.83 -29.08
CA LEU A 276 10.98 4.16 -29.35
C LEU A 276 11.09 4.75 -30.76
N PRO A 277 12.23 5.37 -31.15
CA PRO A 277 12.42 5.87 -32.53
C PRO A 277 12.19 4.81 -33.61
N GLY A 278 12.40 3.53 -33.32
CA GLY A 278 12.19 2.41 -34.26
C GLY A 278 10.73 1.91 -34.32
N GLY A 279 9.81 2.46 -33.56
CA GLY A 279 8.41 2.07 -33.58
C GLY A 279 7.79 1.89 -32.20
N ARG A 280 6.54 1.45 -32.23
CA ARG A 280 5.72 1.16 -31.03
C ARG A 280 5.49 -0.34 -30.90
N ARG A 281 5.61 -0.85 -29.67
CA ARG A 281 5.22 -2.22 -29.31
C ARG A 281 4.37 -2.24 -28.06
N VAL A 282 3.58 -3.29 -27.89
CA VAL A 282 2.79 -3.56 -26.71
C VAL A 282 3.23 -4.90 -26.15
N GLU A 283 3.53 -4.92 -24.88
CA GLU A 283 3.86 -6.15 -24.14
C GLU A 283 2.75 -6.46 -23.16
N HIS A 284 2.39 -7.76 -23.03
CA HIS A 284 1.46 -8.28 -22.03
C HIS A 284 2.26 -9.00 -20.95
N LEU A 285 2.16 -8.54 -19.71
CA LEU A 285 3.04 -8.98 -18.61
C LEU A 285 2.36 -9.99 -17.66
N GLY A 286 1.11 -10.35 -17.96
CA GLY A 286 0.31 -11.32 -17.21
C GLY A 286 -0.64 -10.68 -16.20
N THR A 287 -1.72 -11.40 -15.92
CA THR A 287 -2.84 -10.94 -15.08
C THR A 287 -2.91 -11.62 -13.71
N ARG A 288 -1.82 -12.29 -13.29
CA ARG A 288 -1.73 -12.88 -11.96
C ARG A 288 -1.83 -11.77 -10.90
N PRO A 289 -2.62 -11.95 -9.81
CA PRO A 289 -2.82 -10.91 -8.82
C PRO A 289 -1.51 -10.43 -8.17
N THR A 290 -1.35 -9.12 -8.11
CA THR A 290 -0.18 -8.43 -7.52
C THR A 290 0.05 -8.80 -6.06
N TYR A 291 -1.01 -9.00 -5.29
CA TYR A 291 -0.96 -9.42 -3.89
C TYR A 291 -0.34 -10.81 -3.69
N THR A 292 -0.50 -11.71 -4.67
CA THR A 292 0.15 -13.03 -4.61
C THR A 292 1.67 -12.89 -4.70
N TYR A 293 2.17 -12.06 -5.61
CA TYR A 293 3.60 -11.76 -5.71
C TYR A 293 4.15 -11.10 -4.43
N GLN A 294 3.37 -10.19 -3.82
CA GLN A 294 3.74 -9.55 -2.56
C GLN A 294 3.87 -10.56 -1.42
N LEU A 295 2.89 -11.47 -1.26
CA LEU A 295 2.92 -12.47 -0.21
C LEU A 295 4.05 -13.49 -0.41
N GLU A 296 4.32 -13.89 -1.65
CA GLU A 296 5.48 -14.73 -1.98
C GLU A 296 6.80 -14.05 -1.62
N ALA A 297 6.94 -12.75 -1.92
CA ALA A 297 8.14 -12.00 -1.58
C ALA A 297 8.32 -11.88 -0.06
N LEU A 298 7.24 -11.61 0.69
CA LEU A 298 7.29 -11.57 2.14
C LEU A 298 7.70 -12.93 2.72
N ARG A 299 7.14 -14.04 2.22
CA ARG A 299 7.50 -15.38 2.66
C ARG A 299 8.97 -15.69 2.35
N ALA A 300 9.44 -15.42 1.14
CA ALA A 300 10.84 -15.61 0.78
C ALA A 300 11.79 -14.78 1.66
N HIS A 301 11.37 -13.55 2.04
CA HIS A 301 12.13 -12.75 2.98
C HIS A 301 12.21 -13.40 4.36
N LEU A 302 11.08 -13.83 4.92
CA LEU A 302 11.01 -14.37 6.28
C LEU A 302 11.59 -15.79 6.40
N ARG A 303 11.62 -16.58 5.32
CA ARG A 303 12.13 -17.96 5.32
C ARG A 303 13.56 -18.05 4.83
N ASP A 304 13.91 -17.29 3.79
CA ASP A 304 15.15 -17.46 3.04
C ASP A 304 16.07 -16.24 3.14
N GLY A 305 15.63 -15.16 3.81
CA GLY A 305 16.37 -13.89 3.89
C GLY A 305 16.43 -13.13 2.55
N ALA A 306 15.53 -13.41 1.62
CA ALA A 306 15.47 -12.70 0.34
C ALA A 306 15.22 -11.18 0.57
N PRO A 307 15.88 -10.28 -0.17
CA PRO A 307 15.68 -8.86 0.03
C PRO A 307 14.28 -8.41 -0.38
N LEU A 308 13.66 -7.55 0.42
CA LEU A 308 12.46 -6.81 0.03
C LEU A 308 12.86 -5.49 -0.65
N PRO A 309 12.11 -5.03 -1.66
CA PRO A 309 12.40 -3.76 -2.35
C PRO A 309 12.02 -2.51 -1.53
N ILE A 310 11.22 -2.68 -0.49
CA ILE A 310 10.73 -1.63 0.40
C ILE A 310 10.70 -2.14 1.85
N ASP A 311 10.79 -1.23 2.80
CA ASP A 311 10.83 -1.48 4.23
C ASP A 311 10.14 -0.35 5.03
N ALA A 312 10.40 -0.27 6.33
CA ALA A 312 9.85 0.77 7.19
C ALA A 312 10.40 2.18 6.88
N ASP A 313 11.63 2.30 6.38
CA ASP A 313 12.19 3.60 5.93
C ASP A 313 11.48 4.09 4.67
N ASP A 314 11.15 3.18 3.76
CA ASP A 314 10.35 3.51 2.58
C ASP A 314 8.95 4.01 2.95
N ALA A 315 8.28 3.33 3.88
CA ALA A 315 6.96 3.72 4.39
C ALA A 315 6.98 5.13 5.00
N LEU A 316 8.01 5.46 5.82
CA LEU A 316 8.20 6.80 6.35
C LEU A 316 8.41 7.84 5.24
N ALA A 317 9.32 7.57 4.33
CA ALA A 317 9.63 8.52 3.26
C ALA A 317 8.44 8.77 2.32
N ASN A 318 7.55 7.79 2.12
CA ASN A 318 6.32 7.99 1.38
C ASN A 318 5.32 8.89 2.14
N MET A 319 5.17 8.69 3.45
CA MET A 319 4.34 9.55 4.28
C MET A 319 4.87 10.98 4.36
N GLU A 320 6.19 11.18 4.41
CA GLU A 320 6.81 12.52 4.36
C GLU A 320 6.48 13.25 3.05
N LEU A 321 6.48 12.53 1.92
CA LEU A 321 6.10 13.11 0.63
C LEU A 321 4.59 13.42 0.55
N ILE A 322 3.73 12.57 1.13
CA ILE A 322 2.28 12.81 1.25
C ILE A 322 2.01 14.08 2.07
N ASP A 323 2.64 14.21 3.25
CA ASP A 323 2.50 15.39 4.11
C ASP A 323 2.97 16.67 3.40
N ALA A 324 4.08 16.58 2.65
CA ALA A 324 4.58 17.70 1.84
C ALA A 324 3.58 18.11 0.75
N CYS A 325 2.90 17.15 0.10
CA CYS A 325 1.85 17.45 -0.88
C CYS A 325 0.65 18.14 -0.23
N TYR A 326 0.20 17.67 0.93
CA TYR A 326 -0.87 18.33 1.68
C TYR A 326 -0.51 19.76 2.03
N HIS A 327 0.66 20.01 2.60
CA HIS A 327 1.12 21.36 2.92
C HIS A 327 1.18 22.27 1.69
N ALA A 328 1.75 21.77 0.58
CA ALA A 328 1.85 22.54 -0.66
C ALA A 328 0.47 22.87 -1.27
N ALA A 329 -0.53 22.01 -1.07
CA ALA A 329 -1.91 22.21 -1.53
C ALA A 329 -2.79 22.99 -0.53
N GLY A 330 -2.26 23.43 0.62
CA GLY A 330 -3.00 24.17 1.65
C GLY A 330 -3.84 23.29 2.58
N PHE A 331 -3.66 21.98 2.53
CA PHE A 331 -4.28 21.04 3.48
C PHE A 331 -3.36 20.79 4.70
N GLN A 332 -3.96 20.24 5.76
CA GLN A 332 -3.19 19.70 6.87
C GLN A 332 -2.95 18.21 6.66
N PRO A 333 -1.78 17.67 7.07
CA PRO A 333 -1.58 16.23 7.23
C PRO A 333 -2.69 15.59 8.07
N ARG A 334 -2.98 14.34 7.82
CA ARG A 334 -4.10 13.67 8.50
C ARG A 334 -3.86 13.56 10.00
N PRO A 335 -4.90 13.84 10.83
CA PRO A 335 -4.79 13.73 12.28
C PRO A 335 -4.63 12.26 12.67
N ARG A 336 -3.91 12.02 13.77
CA ARG A 336 -3.90 10.71 14.41
C ARG A 336 -5.28 10.40 14.98
N VAL A 337 -5.67 9.13 14.96
CA VAL A 337 -6.85 8.67 15.67
C VAL A 337 -6.64 8.83 17.18
N SER A 338 -7.37 9.75 17.80
CA SER A 338 -7.17 10.15 19.19
C SER A 338 -7.54 9.13 20.25
N ARG A 339 -8.25 8.04 19.87
CA ARG A 339 -8.59 6.90 20.73
C ARG A 339 -8.76 5.64 19.88
N VAL A 340 -7.83 4.72 19.95
CA VAL A 340 -8.12 3.31 19.72
C VAL A 340 -9.02 2.88 20.87
N GLY A 341 -10.34 2.90 20.64
CA GLY A 341 -11.33 2.66 21.71
C GLY A 341 -11.10 1.31 22.34
N ARG A 342 -10.78 1.30 23.63
CA ARG A 342 -10.98 0.15 24.50
C ARG A 342 -12.51 -0.10 24.61
N ARG A 343 -13.14 -0.59 23.57
CA ARG A 343 -14.49 -1.18 23.66
C ARG A 343 -14.34 -2.68 23.75
N GLY A 344 -14.27 -3.14 25.00
CA GLY A 344 -14.19 -4.54 25.35
C GLY A 344 -14.16 -4.74 26.84
N SER A 345 -14.90 -3.94 27.64
CA SER A 345 -15.28 -4.32 29.01
C SER A 345 -16.81 -4.40 29.05
N PRO A 346 -17.40 -5.57 29.34
CA PRO A 346 -18.81 -5.64 29.61
C PRO A 346 -19.07 -4.83 30.91
N GLY A 347 -19.99 -3.85 30.82
CA GLY A 347 -20.48 -3.14 31.97
C GLY A 347 -20.96 -4.14 33.03
N ARG A 348 -20.46 -3.99 34.26
CA ARG A 348 -21.06 -4.70 35.40
C ARG A 348 -22.53 -4.25 35.52
N PRO A 349 -23.47 -5.18 35.68
CA PRO A 349 -24.83 -4.82 36.10
C PRO A 349 -24.78 -4.27 37.53
N GLY A 350 -25.32 -3.06 37.71
CA GLY A 350 -25.69 -2.49 38.99
C GLY A 350 -27.08 -2.94 39.38
#